data_ce5cdba9202f753bc666fe0b8d90b099
#
_entry.id   ce5cdba9202f753bc666fe0b8d90b099
#
_cell.length_a   1.000
_cell.length_b   1.000
_cell.length_c   1.000
_cell.angle_alpha   90.00
_cell.angle_beta   90.00
_cell.angle_gamma   90.00
#
_symmetry.space_group_name_H-M   'P 1'
#
loop_
_entity.id
_entity.type
_entity.pdbx_description
1 polymer ?
#
loop_
_entity_poly.entity_id
_entity_poly.type
_entity_poly.pdbx_seq_one_letter_code
_entity_poly.pdbx_strand_id
1 'polypeptide(L)'
;MKLFDIIKSASSNLWRNKGRTVLTVIAIFIGAFTISLTTGVNNGVNDYIDRQISGVGGEDQLMVFPESQMGSTDNEPQKYDPDKASGADADYLTTKDLDKIKATKGIKKVEPFHFLSTDYIQRNDGEKYLLSAVSVSDISIDLEAGREVNSTGDKYEINIAPEYMKSLGFKTAKDALNQNLKIAVSSQATGEQEVLNATIVGVRNVSLIQQGQSIMSKALSDKIVSVNEKGLPENMKNKYGTLFATMDKNLSKKQIEQLKKRLNKKGFAAMTVEDEIGMIRQVINAITGVLTLFGAIALLAASFGIINTLYMSVQDRTREIGLMKAMGMGRFKVFLTFSIEALLIGFWGSVTGIAGAVVAGHFLNDFATTSFLDGLTGLTLLQFSWPSMLIILLIIMLIAFLAGTFPANRAARLDPINALRYE
;
A
#
# COMPACT_ATOMS: atom_id res chain seq x y z
N MET A 1 -31.55 36.77 19.21
CA MET A 1 -31.27 36.05 17.96
C MET A 1 -31.22 34.54 18.25
N LYS A 2 -31.96 33.75 17.49
CA LYS A 2 -31.89 32.28 17.53
C LYS A 2 -30.63 31.81 16.76
N LEU A 3 -30.17 30.61 17.00
CA LEU A 3 -28.95 30.08 16.35
C LEU A 3 -29.04 30.11 14.79
N PHE A 4 -30.23 29.87 14.29
CA PHE A 4 -30.54 29.91 12.84
C PHE A 4 -30.34 31.33 12.25
N ASP A 5 -30.71 32.38 12.99
CA ASP A 5 -30.52 33.75 12.55
C ASP A 5 -29.02 34.14 12.49
N ILE A 6 -28.22 33.57 13.39
CA ILE A 6 -26.76 33.76 13.40
C ILE A 6 -26.13 33.08 12.17
N ILE A 7 -26.51 31.83 11.85
CA ILE A 7 -26.01 31.11 10.66
C ILE A 7 -26.40 31.89 9.38
N LYS A 8 -27.64 32.33 9.26
CA LYS A 8 -28.13 33.10 8.11
C LYS A 8 -27.37 34.42 7.95
N SER A 9 -27.14 35.13 9.05
CA SER A 9 -26.35 36.38 9.07
C SER A 9 -24.90 36.10 8.67
N ALA A 10 -24.26 35.08 9.24
CA ALA A 10 -22.90 34.67 8.92
C ALA A 10 -22.75 34.32 7.43
N SER A 11 -23.66 33.54 6.88
CA SER A 11 -23.67 33.19 5.46
C SER A 11 -23.82 34.43 4.56
N SER A 12 -24.75 35.33 4.87
CA SER A 12 -24.93 36.60 4.12
C SER A 12 -23.67 37.47 4.14
N ASN A 13 -22.98 37.51 5.27
CA ASN A 13 -21.77 38.29 5.44
C ASN A 13 -20.61 37.80 4.56
N LEU A 14 -20.45 36.51 4.41
CA LEU A 14 -19.44 35.92 3.54
C LEU A 14 -19.59 36.36 2.06
N TRP A 15 -20.82 36.57 1.63
CA TRP A 15 -21.13 37.04 0.27
C TRP A 15 -20.86 38.53 0.04
N ARG A 16 -20.71 39.36 1.07
CA ARG A 16 -20.39 40.80 0.95
C ARG A 16 -18.94 41.00 0.47
N ASN A 17 -17.99 40.12 0.92
CA ASN A 17 -16.57 40.21 0.58
C ASN A 17 -16.14 38.99 -0.29
N LYS A 18 -16.83 38.76 -1.42
CA LYS A 18 -16.70 37.55 -2.27
C LYS A 18 -15.26 37.18 -2.61
N GLY A 19 -14.42 38.18 -3.02
CA GLY A 19 -13.07 37.89 -3.49
C GLY A 19 -12.17 37.26 -2.40
N ARG A 20 -12.19 37.83 -1.18
CA ARG A 20 -11.38 37.32 -0.05
C ARG A 20 -11.91 35.97 0.44
N THR A 21 -13.22 35.82 0.54
CA THR A 21 -13.86 34.56 0.96
C THR A 21 -13.52 33.45 -0.02
N VAL A 22 -13.66 33.68 -1.33
CA VAL A 22 -13.32 32.70 -2.37
C VAL A 22 -11.85 32.32 -2.31
N LEU A 23 -10.92 33.28 -2.20
CA LEU A 23 -9.49 33.00 -2.05
C LEU A 23 -9.18 32.12 -0.83
N THR A 24 -9.82 32.42 0.31
CA THR A 24 -9.64 31.63 1.54
C THR A 24 -10.24 30.22 1.40
N VAL A 25 -11.40 30.09 0.76
CA VAL A 25 -12.03 28.79 0.46
C VAL A 25 -11.15 27.97 -0.49
N ILE A 26 -10.54 28.59 -1.52
CA ILE A 26 -9.60 27.92 -2.43
C ILE A 26 -8.36 27.45 -1.66
N ALA A 27 -7.83 28.24 -0.74
CA ALA A 27 -6.68 27.79 0.05
C ALA A 27 -7.00 26.55 0.91
N ILE A 28 -8.19 26.53 1.54
CA ILE A 28 -8.67 25.36 2.29
C ILE A 28 -8.95 24.19 1.35
N PHE A 29 -9.55 24.45 0.19
CA PHE A 29 -9.77 23.45 -0.86
C PHE A 29 -8.49 22.72 -1.22
N ILE A 30 -7.39 23.43 -1.47
CA ILE A 30 -6.09 22.81 -1.83
C ILE A 30 -5.62 21.87 -0.69
N GLY A 31 -5.68 22.33 0.56
CA GLY A 31 -5.29 21.50 1.70
C GLY A 31 -6.19 20.27 1.88
N ALA A 32 -7.51 20.47 1.82
CA ALA A 32 -8.50 19.40 1.92
C ALA A 32 -8.37 18.39 0.77
N PHE A 33 -8.20 18.85 -0.45
CA PHE A 33 -8.00 18.06 -1.65
C PHE A 33 -6.74 17.18 -1.52
N THR A 34 -5.60 17.79 -1.17
CA THR A 34 -4.33 17.07 -1.01
C THR A 34 -4.42 15.99 0.07
N ILE A 35 -4.95 16.31 1.25
CA ILE A 35 -5.09 15.34 2.34
C ILE A 35 -6.07 14.23 1.96
N SER A 36 -7.17 14.56 1.27
CA SER A 36 -8.15 13.56 0.83
C SER A 36 -7.60 12.60 -0.22
N LEU A 37 -6.84 13.11 -1.20
CA LEU A 37 -6.15 12.26 -2.18
C LEU A 37 -5.12 11.35 -1.52
N THR A 38 -4.29 11.91 -0.64
CA THR A 38 -3.27 11.15 0.08
C THR A 38 -3.88 10.04 0.95
N THR A 39 -4.98 10.35 1.66
CA THR A 39 -5.74 9.36 2.43
C THR A 39 -6.37 8.31 1.52
N GLY A 40 -6.88 8.72 0.35
CA GLY A 40 -7.42 7.82 -0.66
C GLY A 40 -6.40 6.81 -1.16
N VAL A 41 -5.17 7.25 -1.48
CA VAL A 41 -4.05 6.37 -1.87
C VAL A 41 -3.70 5.41 -0.74
N ASN A 42 -3.55 5.93 0.48
CA ASN A 42 -3.22 5.08 1.62
C ASN A 42 -4.28 3.99 1.87
N ASN A 43 -5.57 4.35 1.81
CA ASN A 43 -6.66 3.39 1.96
C ASN A 43 -6.68 2.37 0.82
N GLY A 44 -6.56 2.81 -0.44
CA GLY A 44 -6.61 1.94 -1.62
C GLY A 44 -5.49 0.91 -1.64
N VAL A 45 -4.26 1.36 -1.37
CA VAL A 45 -3.10 0.47 -1.34
C VAL A 45 -3.16 -0.50 -0.15
N ASN A 46 -3.51 -0.02 1.05
CA ASN A 46 -3.64 -0.91 2.21
C ASN A 46 -4.76 -1.93 2.04
N ASP A 47 -5.92 -1.54 1.50
CA ASP A 47 -7.02 -2.46 1.21
C ASP A 47 -6.61 -3.54 0.19
N TYR A 48 -5.88 -3.15 -0.86
CA TYR A 48 -5.33 -4.10 -1.83
C TYR A 48 -4.36 -5.07 -1.17
N ILE A 49 -3.42 -4.57 -0.37
CA ILE A 49 -2.45 -5.40 0.36
C ILE A 49 -3.17 -6.36 1.31
N ASP A 50 -4.17 -5.90 2.07
CA ASP A 50 -4.93 -6.73 3.01
C ASP A 50 -5.69 -7.86 2.28
N ARG A 51 -6.22 -7.59 1.09
CA ARG A 51 -6.84 -8.60 0.24
C ARG A 51 -5.84 -9.61 -0.30
N GLN A 52 -4.65 -9.15 -0.70
CA GLN A 52 -3.58 -10.04 -1.15
C GLN A 52 -3.11 -11.00 -0.04
N ILE A 53 -2.99 -10.51 1.20
CA ILE A 53 -2.62 -11.34 2.35
C ILE A 53 -3.70 -12.37 2.67
N SER A 54 -4.95 -11.93 2.78
CA SER A 54 -6.06 -12.81 3.15
C SER A 54 -6.36 -13.87 2.09
N GLY A 55 -6.04 -13.59 0.82
CA GLY A 55 -6.16 -14.54 -0.30
C GLY A 55 -4.98 -15.52 -0.42
N VAL A 56 -3.80 -15.16 0.09
CA VAL A 56 -2.57 -15.94 -0.10
C VAL A 56 -2.36 -16.99 1.00
N GLY A 57 -3.05 -16.90 2.15
CA GLY A 57 -2.71 -17.75 3.30
C GLY A 57 -1.26 -17.48 3.76
N GLY A 58 -0.71 -18.31 4.61
CA GLY A 58 0.72 -18.22 4.93
C GLY A 58 1.05 -17.34 6.14
N GLU A 59 0.08 -17.05 7.01
CA GLU A 59 0.35 -16.44 8.32
C GLU A 59 1.34 -17.27 9.16
N ASP A 60 1.42 -18.58 8.88
CA ASP A 60 2.34 -19.52 9.50
C ASP A 60 3.60 -19.81 8.65
N GLN A 61 3.81 -19.08 7.55
CA GLN A 61 4.99 -19.24 6.69
C GLN A 61 6.10 -18.26 7.08
N LEU A 62 7.32 -18.78 7.07
CA LEU A 62 8.55 -18.05 7.30
C LEU A 62 9.51 -18.31 6.14
N MET A 63 9.87 -17.27 5.42
CA MET A 63 10.95 -17.32 4.44
C MET A 63 12.29 -17.26 5.17
N VAL A 64 13.17 -18.21 4.90
CA VAL A 64 14.50 -18.32 5.51
C VAL A 64 15.54 -18.31 4.40
N PHE A 65 16.52 -17.43 4.53
CA PHE A 65 17.60 -17.25 3.58
C PHE A 65 18.94 -17.04 4.31
N PRO A 66 20.07 -17.13 3.60
CA PRO A 66 21.38 -16.81 4.19
C PRO A 66 21.39 -15.40 4.76
N GLU A 67 22.03 -15.19 5.90
CA GLU A 67 22.16 -13.87 6.53
C GLU A 67 22.82 -12.84 5.60
N SER A 68 23.69 -13.29 4.70
CA SER A 68 24.35 -12.47 3.68
C SER A 68 23.40 -11.78 2.69
N GLN A 69 22.24 -12.39 2.41
CA GLN A 69 21.26 -11.81 1.48
C GLN A 69 20.39 -10.71 2.12
N MET A 70 20.25 -10.73 3.41
CA MET A 70 19.63 -9.64 4.15
C MET A 70 20.77 -8.66 4.50
N GLY A 71 20.96 -7.61 3.74
CA GLY A 71 21.90 -6.56 4.09
C GLY A 71 21.76 -6.21 5.57
N SER A 72 22.88 -6.10 6.28
CA SER A 72 22.90 -5.81 7.71
C SER A 72 21.93 -4.66 8.00
N THR A 73 20.92 -4.90 8.84
CA THR A 73 20.00 -3.86 9.33
C THR A 73 20.71 -2.81 10.17
N ASP A 74 21.93 -3.12 10.62
CA ASP A 74 22.84 -2.19 11.24
C ASP A 74 23.80 -1.66 10.16
N ASN A 75 23.84 -0.33 10.01
CA ASN A 75 24.79 0.40 9.13
C ASN A 75 26.26 0.19 9.51
N GLU A 76 26.56 -0.81 10.33
CA GLU A 76 27.91 -1.15 10.72
C GLU A 76 28.52 -2.17 9.75
N PRO A 77 29.79 -1.97 9.33
CA PRO A 77 30.50 -2.95 8.51
C PRO A 77 30.54 -4.31 9.22
N GLN A 78 30.17 -5.36 8.51
CA GLN A 78 30.25 -6.72 9.06
C GLN A 78 31.69 -7.07 9.39
N LYS A 79 31.89 -7.64 10.59
CA LYS A 79 33.21 -8.11 11.01
C LYS A 79 33.59 -9.32 10.16
N TYR A 80 34.78 -9.29 9.57
CA TYR A 80 35.31 -10.43 8.82
C TYR A 80 35.44 -11.66 9.73
N ASP A 81 34.82 -12.74 9.33
CA ASP A 81 34.86 -14.03 9.99
C ASP A 81 35.45 -15.05 9.01
N PRO A 82 36.69 -15.55 9.26
CA PRO A 82 37.32 -16.52 8.36
C PRO A 82 36.60 -17.86 8.29
N ASP A 83 35.77 -18.21 9.29
CA ASP A 83 34.99 -19.45 9.33
C ASP A 83 33.63 -19.31 8.63
N LYS A 84 33.21 -18.11 8.28
CA LYS A 84 32.04 -17.87 7.41
C LYS A 84 32.49 -17.98 5.95
N ALA A 85 31.79 -18.84 5.18
CA ALA A 85 32.05 -18.99 3.75
C ALA A 85 32.07 -17.61 3.07
N SER A 86 33.21 -17.24 2.51
CA SER A 86 33.37 -16.04 1.70
C SER A 86 33.26 -16.42 0.23
N GLY A 87 32.37 -15.76 -0.51
CA GLY A 87 32.18 -16.01 -1.94
C GLY A 87 30.80 -16.55 -2.28
N ALA A 88 30.65 -17.06 -3.51
CA ALA A 88 29.36 -17.53 -4.06
C ALA A 88 28.66 -18.63 -3.23
N ASP A 89 29.38 -19.29 -2.32
CA ASP A 89 28.82 -20.33 -1.44
C ASP A 89 28.11 -19.75 -0.19
N ALA A 90 28.43 -18.52 0.20
CA ALA A 90 27.78 -17.84 1.32
C ALA A 90 26.32 -17.41 1.01
N ASP A 91 25.97 -17.39 -0.27
CA ASP A 91 24.67 -16.87 -0.74
C ASP A 91 23.60 -17.97 -0.90
N TYR A 92 23.92 -19.22 -0.51
CA TYR A 92 23.01 -20.36 -0.65
C TYR A 92 22.90 -21.15 0.65
N LEU A 93 21.68 -21.65 0.89
CA LEU A 93 21.41 -22.64 1.93
C LEU A 93 21.66 -24.06 1.37
N THR A 94 22.11 -24.95 2.21
CA THR A 94 22.37 -26.36 1.88
C THR A 94 21.35 -27.30 2.56
N THR A 95 21.37 -28.58 2.19
CA THR A 95 20.58 -29.61 2.88
C THR A 95 20.90 -29.67 4.39
N LYS A 96 22.15 -29.45 4.79
CA LYS A 96 22.52 -29.38 6.21
C LYS A 96 21.88 -28.21 6.93
N ASP A 97 21.69 -27.08 6.24
CA ASP A 97 21.05 -25.89 6.81
C ASP A 97 19.53 -26.10 6.91
N LEU A 98 18.91 -26.78 5.92
CA LEU A 98 17.53 -27.23 6.01
C LEU A 98 17.29 -28.05 7.29
N ASP A 99 18.16 -29.02 7.59
CA ASP A 99 18.06 -29.82 8.80
C ASP A 99 18.22 -29.01 10.09
N LYS A 100 19.16 -28.03 10.12
CA LYS A 100 19.35 -27.12 11.25
C LYS A 100 18.12 -26.22 11.48
N ILE A 101 17.50 -25.76 10.39
CA ILE A 101 16.30 -24.92 10.44
C ILE A 101 15.13 -25.77 10.96
N LYS A 102 14.93 -26.96 10.39
CA LYS A 102 13.87 -27.91 10.79
C LYS A 102 13.97 -28.31 12.28
N ALA A 103 15.18 -28.47 12.81
CA ALA A 103 15.42 -28.74 14.22
C ALA A 103 15.20 -27.55 15.14
N THR A 104 14.80 -26.37 14.63
CA THR A 104 14.59 -25.17 15.45
C THR A 104 13.19 -25.19 16.06
N LYS A 105 13.11 -25.07 17.38
CA LYS A 105 11.83 -25.09 18.13
C LYS A 105 10.86 -24.04 17.59
N GLY A 106 9.66 -24.43 17.20
CA GLY A 106 8.61 -23.59 16.64
C GLY A 106 8.49 -23.74 15.12
N ILE A 107 9.31 -24.59 14.48
CA ILE A 107 9.20 -24.95 13.07
C ILE A 107 8.68 -26.38 12.94
N LYS A 108 7.66 -26.56 12.12
CA LYS A 108 7.04 -27.87 11.84
C LYS A 108 7.59 -28.54 10.58
N LYS A 109 7.75 -27.77 9.53
CA LYS A 109 8.12 -28.24 8.19
C LYS A 109 9.08 -27.26 7.55
N VAL A 110 9.99 -27.73 6.74
CA VAL A 110 10.85 -26.87 5.91
C VAL A 110 10.87 -27.45 4.50
N GLU A 111 10.65 -26.62 3.52
CA GLU A 111 10.65 -26.98 2.12
C GLU A 111 11.54 -26.03 1.31
N PRO A 112 12.29 -26.57 0.32
CA PRO A 112 13.02 -25.71 -0.60
C PRO A 112 12.07 -24.89 -1.45
N PHE A 113 12.40 -23.61 -1.64
CA PHE A 113 11.76 -22.76 -2.61
C PHE A 113 12.72 -22.54 -3.79
N HIS A 114 12.29 -22.92 -4.98
CA HIS A 114 13.09 -22.80 -6.18
C HIS A 114 12.52 -21.75 -7.12
N PHE A 115 13.35 -20.79 -7.52
CA PHE A 115 13.15 -20.07 -8.78
C PHE A 115 13.60 -21.05 -9.89
N LEU A 116 12.65 -21.47 -10.71
CA LEU A 116 12.89 -22.51 -11.70
C LEU A 116 13.53 -21.90 -12.97
N SER A 117 14.74 -22.34 -13.28
CA SER A 117 15.42 -21.92 -14.51
C SER A 117 14.86 -22.68 -15.70
N THR A 118 14.20 -21.97 -16.59
CA THR A 118 13.62 -22.50 -17.83
C THR A 118 14.10 -21.67 -19.01
N ASP A 119 14.18 -22.28 -20.19
CA ASP A 119 14.61 -21.59 -21.40
C ASP A 119 13.44 -20.84 -22.01
N TYR A 120 12.31 -21.54 -22.22
CA TYR A 120 11.09 -20.95 -22.76
C TYR A 120 9.85 -21.78 -22.44
N ILE A 121 8.71 -21.13 -22.59
CA ILE A 121 7.39 -21.74 -22.65
C ILE A 121 6.79 -21.55 -24.04
N GLN A 122 6.07 -22.56 -24.55
CA GLN A 122 5.47 -22.56 -25.87
C GLN A 122 4.13 -23.29 -25.83
N ARG A 123 3.11 -22.75 -26.49
CA ARG A 123 1.85 -23.42 -26.74
C ARG A 123 1.83 -23.98 -28.17
N ASN A 124 1.58 -25.27 -28.31
CA ASN A 124 1.66 -25.96 -29.61
C ASN A 124 3.02 -25.69 -30.32
N ASP A 125 3.00 -25.18 -31.52
CA ASP A 125 4.19 -24.77 -32.30
C ASP A 125 4.20 -23.22 -32.50
N GLY A 126 3.56 -22.49 -31.61
CA GLY A 126 3.52 -21.01 -31.62
C GLY A 126 4.83 -20.36 -31.18
N GLU A 127 4.77 -19.07 -30.87
CA GLU A 127 5.90 -18.30 -30.37
C GLU A 127 6.42 -18.81 -29.02
N LYS A 128 7.72 -18.61 -28.79
CA LYS A 128 8.43 -18.97 -27.55
C LYS A 128 8.57 -17.74 -26.66
N TYR A 129 8.25 -17.89 -25.39
CA TYR A 129 8.33 -16.81 -24.41
C TYR A 129 9.20 -17.23 -23.23
N LEU A 130 9.95 -16.28 -22.66
CA LEU A 130 10.66 -16.52 -21.41
C LEU A 130 9.63 -16.79 -20.30
N LEU A 131 9.89 -17.77 -19.46
CA LEU A 131 8.99 -18.15 -18.37
C LEU A 131 9.62 -17.82 -17.02
N SER A 132 8.96 -17.00 -16.25
CA SER A 132 9.24 -16.86 -14.82
C SER A 132 8.36 -17.84 -14.05
N ALA A 133 8.99 -18.77 -13.34
CA ALA A 133 8.25 -19.79 -12.61
C ALA A 133 8.92 -20.14 -11.28
N VAL A 134 8.08 -20.54 -10.33
CA VAL A 134 8.48 -20.97 -8.99
C VAL A 134 7.85 -22.31 -8.64
N SER A 135 8.47 -23.02 -7.71
CA SER A 135 7.89 -24.24 -7.16
C SER A 135 6.65 -23.94 -6.31
N VAL A 136 5.71 -24.89 -6.28
CA VAL A 136 4.58 -24.83 -5.36
C VAL A 136 5.08 -24.80 -3.91
N SER A 137 4.42 -24.00 -3.08
CA SER A 137 4.60 -23.96 -1.63
C SER A 137 3.23 -24.13 -0.94
N ASP A 138 3.22 -24.26 0.37
CA ASP A 138 1.97 -24.34 1.16
C ASP A 138 1.23 -22.96 1.23
N ILE A 139 1.60 -22.01 0.38
CA ILE A 139 0.94 -20.71 0.26
C ILE A 139 -0.24 -20.87 -0.71
N SER A 140 -1.43 -20.50 -0.26
CA SER A 140 -2.64 -20.47 -1.09
C SER A 140 -2.49 -19.43 -2.21
N ILE A 141 -3.06 -19.73 -3.37
CA ILE A 141 -2.92 -18.92 -4.59
C ILE A 141 -4.30 -18.38 -4.95
N ASP A 142 -4.39 -17.08 -5.17
CA ASP A 142 -5.62 -16.49 -5.71
C ASP A 142 -5.71 -16.77 -7.22
N LEU A 143 -6.79 -17.47 -7.63
CA LEU A 143 -7.00 -17.93 -8.99
C LEU A 143 -8.20 -17.23 -9.63
N GLU A 144 -8.03 -16.77 -10.87
CA GLU A 144 -9.10 -16.29 -11.72
C GLU A 144 -9.97 -17.44 -12.21
N ALA A 145 -9.33 -18.59 -12.53
CA ALA A 145 -10.02 -19.79 -12.99
C ALA A 145 -9.21 -21.05 -12.67
N GLY A 146 -9.92 -22.18 -12.51
CA GLY A 146 -9.32 -23.49 -12.31
C GLY A 146 -9.10 -23.86 -10.86
N ARG A 147 -8.02 -24.58 -10.58
CA ARG A 147 -7.59 -25.05 -9.26
C ARG A 147 -6.10 -24.88 -9.06
N GLU A 148 -5.66 -24.94 -7.83
CA GLU A 148 -4.23 -24.97 -7.50
C GLU A 148 -3.56 -26.24 -8.04
N VAL A 149 -2.25 -26.12 -8.35
CA VAL A 149 -1.42 -27.27 -8.71
C VAL A 149 -1.31 -28.25 -7.55
N ASN A 150 -1.16 -29.52 -7.87
CA ASN A 150 -1.01 -30.53 -6.84
C ASN A 150 0.41 -30.50 -6.24
N SER A 151 0.52 -30.33 -4.94
CA SER A 151 1.79 -30.33 -4.19
C SER A 151 2.35 -31.74 -3.92
N THR A 152 1.55 -32.81 -4.11
CA THR A 152 1.93 -34.20 -3.77
C THR A 152 1.76 -35.18 -4.92
N GLY A 153 1.20 -34.78 -6.06
CA GLY A 153 0.96 -35.67 -7.21
C GLY A 153 2.13 -35.74 -8.18
N ASP A 154 2.11 -36.75 -9.05
CA ASP A 154 3.16 -37.02 -10.05
C ASP A 154 2.92 -36.30 -11.39
N LYS A 155 1.84 -35.55 -11.53
CA LYS A 155 1.48 -34.83 -12.76
C LYS A 155 2.24 -33.52 -12.91
N TYR A 156 2.65 -33.23 -14.14
CA TYR A 156 3.24 -31.94 -14.50
C TYR A 156 2.14 -30.93 -14.74
N GLU A 157 1.87 -30.11 -13.72
CA GLU A 157 0.81 -29.13 -13.70
C GLU A 157 1.40 -27.73 -13.50
N ILE A 158 0.72 -26.71 -14.06
CA ILE A 158 1.10 -25.30 -13.93
C ILE A 158 -0.14 -24.43 -13.66
N ASN A 159 -0.02 -23.54 -12.68
CA ASN A 159 -0.87 -22.36 -12.56
C ASN A 159 -0.16 -21.20 -13.26
N ILE A 160 -0.68 -20.82 -14.42
CA ILE A 160 -0.02 -19.82 -15.27
C ILE A 160 -0.34 -18.41 -14.79
N ALA A 161 0.65 -17.52 -14.88
CA ALA A 161 0.46 -16.11 -14.58
C ALA A 161 -0.37 -15.45 -15.69
N PRO A 162 -1.26 -14.49 -15.34
CA PRO A 162 -2.20 -13.87 -16.30
C PRO A 162 -1.49 -13.12 -17.43
N GLU A 163 -0.27 -12.64 -17.20
CA GLU A 163 0.55 -11.93 -18.18
C GLU A 163 0.87 -12.79 -19.43
N TYR A 164 0.88 -14.12 -19.29
CA TYR A 164 1.12 -15.03 -20.41
C TYR A 164 -0.12 -15.31 -21.27
N MET A 165 -1.32 -14.97 -20.78
CA MET A 165 -2.58 -15.32 -21.44
C MET A 165 -2.64 -14.84 -22.88
N LYS A 166 -2.43 -13.53 -23.07
CA LYS A 166 -2.45 -12.91 -24.42
C LYS A 166 -1.33 -13.41 -25.31
N SER A 167 -0.12 -13.56 -24.78
CA SER A 167 1.06 -14.00 -25.51
C SER A 167 0.91 -15.45 -26.00
N LEU A 168 0.31 -16.33 -25.19
CA LEU A 168 0.03 -17.72 -25.57
C LEU A 168 -1.27 -17.87 -26.39
N GLY A 169 -1.95 -16.76 -26.73
CA GLY A 169 -3.14 -16.75 -27.57
C GLY A 169 -4.41 -17.28 -26.93
N PHE A 170 -4.54 -17.13 -25.60
CA PHE A 170 -5.77 -17.42 -24.87
C PHE A 170 -6.64 -16.16 -24.80
N LYS A 171 -7.95 -16.30 -25.01
CA LYS A 171 -8.91 -15.20 -24.92
C LYS A 171 -9.45 -14.99 -23.50
N THR A 172 -9.63 -16.07 -22.77
CA THR A 172 -10.13 -16.07 -21.40
C THR A 172 -9.35 -17.06 -20.54
N ALA A 173 -9.35 -16.85 -19.21
CA ALA A 173 -8.72 -17.76 -18.27
C ALA A 173 -9.29 -19.19 -18.38
N LYS A 174 -10.58 -19.35 -18.69
CA LYS A 174 -11.23 -20.63 -18.87
C LYS A 174 -10.74 -21.38 -20.12
N ASP A 175 -10.38 -20.66 -21.19
CA ASP A 175 -9.86 -21.28 -22.43
C ASP A 175 -8.48 -21.89 -22.24
N ALA A 176 -7.72 -21.42 -21.24
CA ALA A 176 -6.40 -21.95 -20.92
C ALA A 176 -6.45 -23.25 -20.13
N LEU A 177 -7.54 -23.53 -19.42
CA LEU A 177 -7.64 -24.71 -18.58
C LEU A 177 -7.54 -26.01 -19.40
N ASN A 178 -6.79 -26.99 -18.87
CA ASN A 178 -6.52 -28.30 -19.48
C ASN A 178 -5.76 -28.24 -20.82
N GLN A 179 -5.20 -27.07 -21.17
CA GLN A 179 -4.29 -26.97 -22.32
C GLN A 179 -2.87 -27.41 -21.93
N ASN A 180 -2.16 -28.00 -22.88
CA ASN A 180 -0.78 -28.40 -22.67
C ASN A 180 0.19 -27.34 -23.17
N LEU A 181 1.25 -27.13 -22.42
CA LEU A 181 2.37 -26.26 -22.75
C LEU A 181 3.67 -27.05 -22.80
N LYS A 182 4.52 -26.70 -23.76
CA LYS A 182 5.89 -27.19 -23.84
C LYS A 182 6.78 -26.23 -23.02
N ILE A 183 7.55 -26.77 -22.11
CA ILE A 183 8.52 -26.03 -21.27
C ILE A 183 9.89 -26.62 -21.57
N ALA A 184 10.77 -25.79 -22.13
CA ALA A 184 12.13 -26.19 -22.39
C ALA A 184 13.02 -25.85 -21.21
N VAL A 185 13.88 -26.76 -20.85
CA VAL A 185 14.80 -26.65 -19.72
C VAL A 185 16.16 -27.20 -20.12
N SER A 186 17.22 -26.45 -19.85
CA SER A 186 18.58 -26.87 -20.15
C SER A 186 19.38 -27.20 -18.88
N SER A 187 20.27 -28.17 -19.00
CA SER A 187 21.30 -28.41 -18.00
C SER A 187 22.24 -27.22 -17.93
N GLN A 188 22.52 -26.75 -16.72
CA GLN A 188 23.44 -25.63 -16.47
C GLN A 188 24.91 -26.03 -16.75
N ALA A 189 25.24 -27.30 -16.68
CA ALA A 189 26.60 -27.79 -16.90
C ALA A 189 26.88 -28.16 -18.37
N THR A 190 25.91 -28.80 -19.03
CA THR A 190 26.13 -29.38 -20.37
C THR A 190 25.42 -28.61 -21.48
N GLY A 191 24.45 -27.76 -21.16
CA GLY A 191 23.58 -27.10 -22.12
C GLY A 191 22.59 -28.05 -22.83
N GLU A 192 22.52 -29.32 -22.43
CA GLU A 192 21.57 -30.30 -23.02
C GLU A 192 20.15 -29.87 -22.63
N GLN A 193 19.29 -29.71 -23.66
CA GLN A 193 17.91 -29.24 -23.48
C GLN A 193 16.93 -30.39 -23.47
N GLU A 194 16.00 -30.37 -22.51
CA GLU A 194 14.87 -31.31 -22.45
C GLU A 194 13.56 -30.50 -22.53
N VAL A 195 12.57 -31.01 -23.28
CA VAL A 195 11.25 -30.37 -23.40
C VAL A 195 10.24 -31.17 -22.60
N LEU A 196 9.63 -30.50 -21.60
CA LEU A 196 8.62 -31.07 -20.72
C LEU A 196 7.24 -30.60 -21.13
N ASN A 197 6.24 -31.49 -21.04
CA ASN A 197 4.84 -31.11 -21.28
C ASN A 197 4.13 -30.91 -19.95
N ALA A 198 3.56 -29.72 -19.72
CA ALA A 198 2.80 -29.40 -18.54
C ALA A 198 1.37 -29.00 -18.89
N THR A 199 0.42 -29.40 -18.05
CA THR A 199 -1.00 -29.03 -18.21
C THR A 199 -1.36 -27.82 -17.37
N ILE A 200 -2.01 -26.84 -17.96
CA ILE A 200 -2.56 -25.69 -17.25
C ILE A 200 -3.78 -26.14 -16.43
N VAL A 201 -3.69 -26.07 -15.10
CA VAL A 201 -4.78 -26.44 -14.20
C VAL A 201 -5.44 -25.23 -13.54
N GLY A 202 -4.80 -24.07 -13.62
CA GLY A 202 -5.34 -22.80 -13.13
C GLY A 202 -4.67 -21.61 -13.79
N VAL A 203 -5.37 -20.49 -13.78
CA VAL A 203 -4.87 -19.17 -14.17
C VAL A 203 -4.92 -18.31 -12.92
N ARG A 204 -3.79 -17.69 -12.59
CA ARG A 204 -3.68 -16.84 -11.39
C ARG A 204 -4.35 -15.50 -11.61
N ASN A 205 -4.84 -14.91 -10.53
CA ASN A 205 -5.12 -13.48 -10.51
C ASN A 205 -3.82 -12.68 -10.53
N VAL A 206 -3.89 -11.45 -11.04
CA VAL A 206 -2.76 -10.53 -11.02
C VAL A 206 -2.41 -10.19 -9.57
N SER A 207 -1.12 -10.25 -9.24
CA SER A 207 -0.61 -9.95 -7.91
C SER A 207 0.61 -9.05 -7.99
N LEU A 208 0.71 -8.05 -7.12
CA LEU A 208 1.90 -7.19 -7.01
C LEU A 208 3.10 -7.92 -6.42
N ILE A 209 2.84 -8.91 -5.55
CA ILE A 209 3.91 -9.62 -4.82
C ILE A 209 4.54 -10.70 -5.71
N GLN A 210 3.74 -11.32 -6.59
CA GLN A 210 4.17 -12.43 -7.44
C GLN A 210 3.93 -12.12 -8.93
N GLN A 211 4.17 -10.89 -9.35
CA GLN A 211 3.92 -10.44 -10.71
C GLN A 211 4.69 -11.28 -11.74
N GLY A 212 4.01 -11.76 -12.77
CA GLY A 212 4.58 -12.54 -13.85
C GLY A 212 5.06 -13.94 -13.48
N GLN A 213 4.94 -14.38 -12.23
CA GLN A 213 5.40 -15.70 -11.80
C GLN A 213 4.32 -16.76 -11.98
N SER A 214 4.62 -17.82 -12.72
CA SER A 214 3.80 -19.02 -12.78
C SER A 214 4.21 -20.01 -11.69
N ILE A 215 3.28 -20.83 -11.22
CA ILE A 215 3.55 -21.80 -10.14
C ILE A 215 3.43 -23.20 -10.69
N MET A 216 4.43 -24.01 -10.45
CA MET A 216 4.52 -25.37 -10.97
C MET A 216 4.30 -26.41 -9.87
N SER A 217 3.67 -27.53 -10.22
CA SER A 217 3.52 -28.67 -9.31
C SER A 217 4.89 -29.17 -8.83
N LYS A 218 4.89 -29.84 -7.68
CA LYS A 218 6.12 -30.37 -7.11
C LYS A 218 6.84 -31.31 -8.10
N ALA A 219 6.12 -32.23 -8.75
CA ALA A 219 6.70 -33.17 -9.71
C ALA A 219 7.37 -32.47 -10.90
N LEU A 220 6.75 -31.39 -11.43
CA LEU A 220 7.33 -30.60 -12.52
C LEU A 220 8.55 -29.81 -12.03
N SER A 221 8.47 -29.21 -10.88
CA SER A 221 9.57 -28.45 -10.27
C SER A 221 10.79 -29.35 -10.00
N ASP A 222 10.58 -30.50 -9.37
CA ASP A 222 11.65 -31.46 -9.09
C ASP A 222 12.30 -31.96 -10.39
N LYS A 223 11.51 -32.19 -11.45
CA LYS A 223 12.04 -32.58 -12.78
C LYS A 223 12.88 -31.45 -13.39
N ILE A 224 12.42 -30.21 -13.36
CA ILE A 224 13.17 -29.05 -13.85
C ILE A 224 14.50 -28.91 -13.12
N VAL A 225 14.48 -28.97 -11.78
CA VAL A 225 15.70 -28.90 -10.96
C VAL A 225 16.64 -30.05 -11.33
N SER A 226 16.14 -31.26 -11.50
CA SER A 226 16.97 -32.42 -11.89
C SER A 226 17.64 -32.23 -13.24
N VAL A 227 16.96 -31.61 -14.21
CA VAL A 227 17.54 -31.28 -15.53
C VAL A 227 18.58 -30.18 -15.40
N ASN A 228 18.27 -29.09 -14.66
CA ASN A 228 19.19 -27.98 -14.44
C ASN A 228 20.50 -28.46 -13.77
N GLU A 229 20.40 -29.38 -12.81
CA GLU A 229 21.55 -29.93 -12.05
C GLU A 229 22.28 -31.09 -12.75
N LYS A 230 21.78 -31.55 -13.89
CA LYS A 230 22.43 -32.66 -14.65
C LYS A 230 23.86 -32.26 -15.03
N GLY A 231 24.83 -33.12 -14.63
CA GLY A 231 26.26 -32.88 -14.91
C GLY A 231 26.94 -31.86 -14.00
N LEU A 232 26.23 -31.22 -13.08
CA LEU A 232 26.87 -30.37 -12.08
C LEU A 232 27.66 -31.21 -11.06
N PRO A 233 28.79 -30.69 -10.55
CA PRO A 233 29.48 -31.30 -9.41
C PRO A 233 28.58 -31.36 -8.17
N GLU A 234 28.77 -32.39 -7.32
CA GLU A 234 27.93 -32.58 -6.14
C GLU A 234 27.90 -31.39 -5.17
N ASN A 235 28.99 -30.61 -5.07
CA ASN A 235 29.08 -29.43 -4.26
C ASN A 235 28.30 -28.22 -4.81
N MET A 236 27.80 -28.30 -6.04
CA MET A 236 26.95 -27.27 -6.68
C MET A 236 25.48 -27.65 -6.72
N LYS A 237 25.13 -28.90 -6.37
CA LYS A 237 23.75 -29.38 -6.28
C LYS A 237 23.13 -29.06 -4.93
N ASN A 238 21.81 -29.08 -4.87
CA ASN A 238 21.02 -28.87 -3.64
C ASN A 238 21.39 -27.55 -2.92
N LYS A 239 21.57 -26.48 -3.70
CA LYS A 239 21.75 -25.13 -3.19
C LYS A 239 20.46 -24.36 -3.32
N TYR A 240 20.02 -23.76 -2.21
CA TYR A 240 18.74 -23.06 -2.10
C TYR A 240 18.97 -21.59 -1.77
N GLY A 241 18.41 -20.69 -2.55
CA GLY A 241 18.42 -19.26 -2.21
C GLY A 241 17.49 -18.96 -1.04
N THR A 242 16.36 -19.68 -0.97
CA THR A 242 15.33 -19.49 0.05
C THR A 242 14.73 -20.83 0.45
N LEU A 243 14.40 -20.98 1.73
CA LEU A 243 13.61 -22.10 2.25
C LEU A 243 12.32 -21.53 2.85
N PHE A 244 11.19 -22.21 2.62
CA PHE A 244 9.95 -21.93 3.34
C PHE A 244 9.86 -22.84 4.56
N ALA A 245 9.71 -22.22 5.73
CA ALA A 245 9.51 -22.92 6.98
C ALA A 245 8.09 -22.66 7.51
N THR A 246 7.32 -23.73 7.69
CA THR A 246 6.00 -23.64 8.31
C THR A 246 6.15 -23.63 9.83
N MET A 247 5.64 -22.57 10.46
CA MET A 247 5.66 -22.37 11.91
C MET A 247 4.48 -23.07 12.59
N ASP A 248 4.52 -23.15 13.91
CA ASP A 248 3.35 -23.50 14.71
C ASP A 248 2.24 -22.44 14.57
N LYS A 249 0.99 -22.85 14.27
CA LYS A 249 -0.15 -21.96 13.98
C LYS A 249 -0.54 -20.96 15.09
N ASN A 250 -0.09 -21.17 16.31
CA ASN A 250 -0.52 -20.39 17.49
C ASN A 250 0.62 -19.56 18.09
N LEU A 251 1.65 -19.22 17.32
CA LEU A 251 2.73 -18.39 17.81
C LEU A 251 2.27 -16.92 17.88
N SER A 252 2.48 -16.30 19.05
CA SER A 252 2.30 -14.86 19.20
C SER A 252 3.40 -14.09 18.46
N LYS A 253 3.16 -12.83 18.08
CA LYS A 253 4.17 -11.96 17.43
C LYS A 253 5.51 -11.96 18.20
N LYS A 254 5.48 -11.94 19.53
CA LYS A 254 6.68 -12.01 20.37
C LYS A 254 7.44 -13.34 20.21
N GLN A 255 6.71 -14.45 20.06
CA GLN A 255 7.33 -15.77 19.84
C GLN A 255 7.91 -15.91 18.45
N ILE A 256 7.27 -15.33 17.43
CA ILE A 256 7.81 -15.24 16.05
C ILE A 256 9.11 -14.44 16.04
N GLU A 257 9.15 -13.29 16.70
CA GLU A 257 10.38 -12.49 16.82
C GLU A 257 11.51 -13.25 17.57
N GLN A 258 11.17 -14.04 18.59
CA GLN A 258 12.15 -14.90 19.26
C GLN A 258 12.62 -16.05 18.35
N LEU A 259 11.74 -16.58 17.48
CA LEU A 259 12.10 -17.59 16.49
C LEU A 259 13.08 -17.03 15.46
N LYS A 260 12.79 -15.84 14.90
CA LYS A 260 13.70 -15.13 13.99
C LYS A 260 15.07 -14.89 14.61
N LYS A 261 15.11 -14.41 15.88
CA LYS A 261 16.36 -14.24 16.63
C LYS A 261 17.14 -15.54 16.83
N ARG A 262 16.46 -16.67 17.02
CA ARG A 262 17.12 -17.99 17.14
C ARG A 262 17.72 -18.45 15.80
N LEU A 263 17.02 -18.18 14.69
CA LEU A 263 17.52 -18.46 13.35
C LEU A 263 18.71 -17.56 13.02
N ASN A 264 18.65 -16.28 13.36
CA ASN A 264 19.73 -15.33 13.15
C ASN A 264 21.01 -15.74 13.89
N LYS A 265 20.91 -16.19 15.14
CA LYS A 265 22.07 -16.75 15.88
C LYS A 265 22.71 -17.99 15.23
N LYS A 266 21.98 -18.64 14.30
CA LYS A 266 22.48 -19.79 13.54
C LYS A 266 23.00 -19.38 12.13
N GLY A 267 23.03 -18.09 11.83
CA GLY A 267 23.47 -17.54 10.53
C GLY A 267 22.37 -17.50 9.46
N PHE A 268 21.08 -17.52 9.85
CA PHE A 268 19.96 -17.47 8.93
C PHE A 268 19.16 -16.21 9.16
N ALA A 269 18.85 -15.48 8.09
CA ALA A 269 17.85 -14.44 8.12
C ALA A 269 16.46 -15.07 7.91
N ALA A 270 15.46 -14.51 8.57
CA ALA A 270 14.10 -15.04 8.48
C ALA A 270 13.07 -13.91 8.45
N MET A 271 12.12 -13.98 7.54
CA MET A 271 11.08 -12.99 7.29
C MET A 271 9.73 -13.66 7.13
N THR A 272 8.71 -13.10 7.75
CA THR A 272 7.31 -13.49 7.50
C THR A 272 6.75 -12.72 6.31
N VAL A 273 5.66 -13.19 5.73
CA VAL A 273 4.90 -12.44 4.73
C VAL A 273 4.45 -11.08 5.29
N GLU A 274 4.09 -11.02 6.59
CA GLU A 274 3.73 -9.77 7.28
C GLU A 274 4.91 -8.77 7.32
N ASP A 275 6.16 -9.23 7.46
CA ASP A 275 7.34 -8.36 7.44
C ASP A 275 7.59 -7.77 6.05
N GLU A 276 7.51 -8.61 5.00
CA GLU A 276 7.68 -8.17 3.61
C GLU A 276 6.66 -7.08 3.26
N ILE A 277 5.41 -7.34 3.60
CA ILE A 277 4.33 -6.36 3.45
C ILE A 277 4.56 -5.13 4.31
N GLY A 278 5.08 -5.32 5.53
CA GLY A 278 5.44 -4.22 6.43
C GLY A 278 6.45 -3.26 5.80
N MET A 279 7.43 -3.76 5.05
CA MET A 279 8.39 -2.93 4.32
C MET A 279 7.71 -2.14 3.20
N ILE A 280 6.82 -2.76 2.43
CA ILE A 280 6.05 -2.07 1.38
C ILE A 280 5.19 -0.96 2.01
N ARG A 281 4.46 -1.28 3.09
CA ARG A 281 3.67 -0.29 3.84
C ARG A 281 4.52 0.87 4.37
N GLN A 282 5.72 0.58 4.85
CA GLN A 282 6.62 1.62 5.36
C GLN A 282 7.01 2.62 4.27
N VAL A 283 7.33 2.15 3.06
CA VAL A 283 7.62 3.02 1.91
C VAL A 283 6.41 3.87 1.54
N ILE A 284 5.23 3.24 1.46
CA ILE A 284 3.98 3.96 1.14
C ILE A 284 3.65 4.99 2.21
N ASN A 285 3.78 4.63 3.49
CA ASN A 285 3.55 5.54 4.61
C ASN A 285 4.55 6.71 4.62
N ALA A 286 5.79 6.49 4.21
CA ALA A 286 6.77 7.55 4.07
C ALA A 286 6.36 8.55 2.97
N ILE A 287 5.96 8.05 1.79
CA ILE A 287 5.50 8.88 0.67
C ILE A 287 4.23 9.65 1.06
N THR A 288 3.23 8.94 1.57
CA THR A 288 1.95 9.56 1.99
C THR A 288 2.13 10.50 3.17
N GLY A 289 3.08 10.24 4.06
CA GLY A 289 3.48 11.13 5.15
C GLY A 289 4.01 12.48 4.64
N VAL A 290 4.89 12.46 3.65
CA VAL A 290 5.41 13.68 3.00
C VAL A 290 4.27 14.45 2.33
N LEU A 291 3.39 13.77 1.58
CA LEU A 291 2.24 14.42 0.94
C LEU A 291 1.26 15.02 1.96
N THR A 292 1.02 14.32 3.08
CA THR A 292 0.20 14.81 4.18
C THR A 292 0.81 16.06 4.82
N LEU A 293 2.14 16.11 4.94
CA LEU A 293 2.84 17.29 5.43
C LEU A 293 2.61 18.51 4.52
N PHE A 294 2.66 18.34 3.19
CA PHE A 294 2.31 19.41 2.25
C PHE A 294 0.86 19.86 2.41
N GLY A 295 -0.07 18.93 2.57
CA GLY A 295 -1.47 19.27 2.87
C GLY A 295 -1.63 20.02 4.18
N ALA A 296 -0.91 19.65 5.22
CA ALA A 296 -0.89 20.35 6.52
C ALA A 296 -0.33 21.77 6.41
N ILE A 297 0.76 21.97 5.65
CA ILE A 297 1.32 23.29 5.36
C ILE A 297 0.29 24.16 4.61
N ALA A 298 -0.39 23.60 3.62
CA ALA A 298 -1.45 24.30 2.90
C ALA A 298 -2.60 24.71 3.81
N LEU A 299 -3.04 23.85 4.74
CA LEU A 299 -4.05 24.18 5.74
C LEU A 299 -3.58 25.24 6.73
N LEU A 300 -2.30 25.22 7.10
CA LEU A 300 -1.70 26.22 7.96
C LEU A 300 -1.71 27.59 7.26
N ALA A 301 -1.31 27.64 5.98
CA ALA A 301 -1.40 28.87 5.17
C ALA A 301 -2.85 29.36 5.03
N ALA A 302 -3.81 28.44 4.82
CA ALA A 302 -5.24 28.74 4.78
C ALA A 302 -5.75 29.32 6.12
N SER A 303 -5.23 28.85 7.26
CA SER A 303 -5.57 29.35 8.58
C SER A 303 -5.21 30.85 8.75
N PHE A 304 -4.03 31.26 8.25
CA PHE A 304 -3.67 32.68 8.19
C PHE A 304 -4.61 33.45 7.26
N GLY A 305 -5.05 32.86 6.16
CA GLY A 305 -6.06 33.42 5.27
C GLY A 305 -7.39 33.66 5.99
N ILE A 306 -7.86 32.71 6.81
CA ILE A 306 -9.09 32.86 7.64
C ILE A 306 -8.90 34.01 8.63
N ILE A 307 -7.79 34.01 9.37
CA ILE A 307 -7.50 35.07 10.35
C ILE A 307 -7.55 36.45 9.68
N ASN A 308 -6.87 36.63 8.56
CA ASN A 308 -6.81 37.88 7.82
C ASN A 308 -8.19 38.31 7.29
N THR A 309 -8.91 37.35 6.66
CA THR A 309 -10.25 37.61 6.09
C THR A 309 -11.24 38.06 7.19
N LEU A 310 -11.27 37.34 8.31
CA LEU A 310 -12.17 37.71 9.43
C LEU A 310 -11.72 38.98 10.15
N TYR A 311 -10.43 39.22 10.28
CA TYR A 311 -9.90 40.44 10.89
C TYR A 311 -10.34 41.68 10.10
N MET A 312 -10.18 41.65 8.76
CA MET A 312 -10.65 42.71 7.90
C MET A 312 -12.19 42.84 7.93
N SER A 313 -12.92 41.71 7.96
CA SER A 313 -14.38 41.72 8.10
C SER A 313 -14.84 42.40 9.39
N VAL A 314 -14.12 42.20 10.50
CA VAL A 314 -14.39 42.88 11.77
C VAL A 314 -14.14 44.41 11.66
N GLN A 315 -13.04 44.79 10.99
CA GLN A 315 -12.72 46.21 10.78
C GLN A 315 -13.76 46.91 9.90
N ASP A 316 -14.11 46.32 8.75
CA ASP A 316 -15.09 46.86 7.80
C ASP A 316 -16.49 47.00 8.43
N ARG A 317 -16.79 46.28 9.52
CA ARG A 317 -18.10 46.24 10.19
C ARG A 317 -18.07 46.73 11.64
N THR A 318 -17.02 47.44 12.02
CA THR A 318 -16.86 47.94 13.42
C THR A 318 -18.08 48.69 13.91
N ARG A 319 -18.66 49.58 13.08
CA ARG A 319 -19.86 50.36 13.42
C ARG A 319 -21.11 49.48 13.55
N GLU A 320 -21.30 48.52 12.69
CA GLU A 320 -22.42 47.54 12.77
C GLU A 320 -22.34 46.72 14.07
N ILE A 321 -21.11 46.25 14.44
CA ILE A 321 -20.86 45.52 15.69
C ILE A 321 -21.16 46.39 16.90
N GLY A 322 -20.72 47.67 16.86
CA GLY A 322 -21.00 48.67 17.92
C GLY A 322 -22.49 48.87 18.11
N LEU A 323 -23.26 49.04 17.03
CA LEU A 323 -24.71 49.19 17.05
C LEU A 323 -25.39 47.95 17.62
N MET A 324 -25.04 46.74 17.18
CA MET A 324 -25.58 45.50 17.74
C MET A 324 -25.34 45.37 19.25
N LYS A 325 -24.16 45.75 19.71
CA LYS A 325 -23.83 45.74 21.15
C LYS A 325 -24.59 46.82 21.93
N ALA A 326 -24.76 48.02 21.36
CA ALA A 326 -25.57 49.09 21.95
C ALA A 326 -27.04 48.68 22.07
N MET A 327 -27.57 47.87 21.15
CA MET A 327 -28.89 47.28 21.21
C MET A 327 -29.01 46.07 22.16
N GLY A 328 -27.96 45.75 22.94
CA GLY A 328 -27.97 44.70 23.96
C GLY A 328 -27.46 43.33 23.52
N MET A 329 -26.78 43.21 22.37
CA MET A 329 -26.13 41.95 21.96
C MET A 329 -24.94 41.64 22.88
N GLY A 330 -25.00 40.50 23.59
CA GLY A 330 -23.92 40.08 24.50
C GLY A 330 -22.64 39.65 23.73
N ARG A 331 -21.49 39.76 24.41
CA ARG A 331 -20.15 39.41 23.86
C ARG A 331 -20.10 38.02 23.25
N PHE A 332 -20.73 37.05 23.90
CA PHE A 332 -20.76 35.65 23.42
C PHE A 332 -21.48 35.50 22.08
N LYS A 333 -22.57 36.24 21.86
CA LYS A 333 -23.29 36.19 20.59
C LYS A 333 -22.49 36.78 19.44
N VAL A 334 -21.76 37.90 19.70
CA VAL A 334 -20.82 38.47 18.72
C VAL A 334 -19.71 37.49 18.40
N PHE A 335 -19.07 36.91 19.42
CA PHE A 335 -18.06 35.87 19.24
C PHE A 335 -18.59 34.72 18.38
N LEU A 336 -19.77 34.20 18.71
CA LEU A 336 -20.38 33.06 17.99
C LEU A 336 -20.64 33.39 16.50
N THR A 337 -21.06 34.63 16.20
CA THR A 337 -21.30 35.05 14.80
C THR A 337 -20.03 34.89 13.94
N PHE A 338 -18.89 35.43 14.40
CA PHE A 338 -17.63 35.35 13.66
C PHE A 338 -17.03 33.96 13.69
N SER A 339 -17.22 33.17 14.77
CA SER A 339 -16.80 31.78 14.82
C SER A 339 -17.57 30.91 13.83
N ILE A 340 -18.87 31.17 13.62
CA ILE A 340 -19.67 30.51 12.60
C ILE A 340 -19.25 30.94 11.20
N GLU A 341 -18.87 32.19 10.96
CA GLU A 341 -18.28 32.61 9.67
C GLU A 341 -17.03 31.80 9.36
N ALA A 342 -16.11 31.62 10.32
CA ALA A 342 -14.94 30.74 10.16
C ALA A 342 -15.30 29.30 9.86
N LEU A 343 -16.24 28.72 10.60
CA LEU A 343 -16.73 27.36 10.39
C LEU A 343 -17.34 27.17 9.00
N LEU A 344 -18.10 28.14 8.50
CA LEU A 344 -18.68 28.08 7.15
C LEU A 344 -17.60 28.13 6.06
N ILE A 345 -16.57 28.94 6.23
CA ILE A 345 -15.42 28.97 5.31
C ILE A 345 -14.72 27.60 5.31
N GLY A 346 -14.45 27.05 6.51
CA GLY A 346 -13.87 25.70 6.66
C GLY A 346 -14.73 24.61 6.05
N PHE A 347 -16.04 24.67 6.28
CA PHE A 347 -17.00 23.70 5.74
C PHE A 347 -17.02 23.71 4.21
N TRP A 348 -17.21 24.88 3.57
CA TRP A 348 -17.25 24.97 2.12
C TRP A 348 -15.93 24.60 1.48
N GLY A 349 -14.78 25.01 2.06
CA GLY A 349 -13.45 24.64 1.57
C GLY A 349 -13.20 23.13 1.66
N SER A 350 -13.56 22.51 2.79
CA SER A 350 -13.38 21.05 2.95
C SER A 350 -14.34 20.24 2.09
N VAL A 351 -15.62 20.59 2.02
CA VAL A 351 -16.59 19.86 1.19
C VAL A 351 -16.20 19.93 -0.29
N THR A 352 -15.85 21.12 -0.79
CA THR A 352 -15.42 21.24 -2.19
C THR A 352 -14.08 20.54 -2.45
N GLY A 353 -13.13 20.59 -1.49
CA GLY A 353 -11.86 19.89 -1.58
C GLY A 353 -12.00 18.38 -1.59
N ILE A 354 -12.82 17.83 -0.70
CA ILE A 354 -13.13 16.39 -0.64
C ILE A 354 -13.86 15.95 -1.94
N ALA A 355 -14.88 16.71 -2.36
CA ALA A 355 -15.60 16.40 -3.60
C ALA A 355 -14.67 16.43 -4.82
N GLY A 356 -13.81 17.44 -4.92
CA GLY A 356 -12.78 17.52 -5.95
C GLY A 356 -11.81 16.32 -5.92
N ALA A 357 -11.38 15.89 -4.73
CA ALA A 357 -10.51 14.73 -4.56
C ALA A 357 -11.19 13.43 -5.01
N VAL A 358 -12.46 13.23 -4.68
CA VAL A 358 -13.24 12.06 -5.12
C VAL A 358 -13.39 12.03 -6.63
N VAL A 359 -13.74 13.16 -7.25
CA VAL A 359 -13.85 13.28 -8.72
C VAL A 359 -12.51 13.02 -9.39
N ALA A 360 -11.45 13.71 -8.95
CA ALA A 360 -10.10 13.50 -9.47
C ALA A 360 -9.63 12.06 -9.27
N GLY A 361 -9.92 11.46 -8.11
CA GLY A 361 -9.59 10.08 -7.79
C GLY A 361 -10.27 9.07 -8.70
N HIS A 362 -11.51 9.32 -9.11
CA HIS A 362 -12.19 8.46 -10.09
C HIS A 362 -11.46 8.48 -11.45
N PHE A 363 -11.15 9.66 -11.97
CA PHE A 363 -10.38 9.78 -13.22
C PHE A 363 -8.97 9.19 -13.10
N LEU A 364 -8.30 9.38 -11.96
CA LEU A 364 -6.97 8.82 -11.73
C LEU A 364 -6.99 7.30 -11.63
N ASN A 365 -8.03 6.70 -11.03
CA ASN A 365 -8.21 5.25 -11.01
C ASN A 365 -8.38 4.70 -12.43
N ASP A 366 -9.27 5.30 -13.23
CA ASP A 366 -9.49 4.87 -14.62
C ASP A 366 -8.22 5.02 -15.46
N PHE A 367 -7.48 6.12 -15.30
CA PHE A 367 -6.22 6.33 -15.98
C PHE A 367 -5.14 5.34 -15.54
N ALA A 368 -5.03 5.08 -14.22
CA ALA A 368 -4.05 4.15 -13.68
C ALA A 368 -4.30 2.71 -14.18
N THR A 369 -5.55 2.25 -14.18
CA THR A 369 -5.92 0.90 -14.65
C THR A 369 -5.67 0.71 -16.14
N THR A 370 -5.77 1.77 -16.95
CA THR A 370 -5.55 1.69 -18.41
C THR A 370 -4.10 1.93 -18.83
N SER A 371 -3.25 2.55 -17.99
CA SER A 371 -1.91 3.00 -18.40
C SER A 371 -0.76 2.30 -17.69
N PHE A 372 -0.80 2.18 -16.36
CA PHE A 372 0.33 1.68 -15.55
C PHE A 372 0.00 0.40 -14.79
N LEU A 373 -1.28 0.16 -14.55
CA LEU A 373 -1.79 -0.94 -13.73
C LEU A 373 -2.64 -1.87 -14.58
N ASP A 374 -2.42 -1.87 -15.90
CA ASP A 374 -3.10 -2.77 -16.83
C ASP A 374 -2.84 -4.21 -16.41
N GLY A 375 -3.90 -4.91 -16.04
CA GLY A 375 -3.84 -6.27 -15.51
C GLY A 375 -3.91 -6.41 -13.98
N LEU A 376 -3.75 -5.35 -13.17
CA LEU A 376 -3.99 -5.43 -11.71
C LEU A 376 -5.49 -5.37 -11.41
N THR A 377 -6.20 -6.46 -11.71
CA THR A 377 -7.65 -6.56 -11.45
C THR A 377 -7.93 -6.44 -9.96
N GLY A 378 -8.81 -5.48 -9.61
CA GLY A 378 -9.22 -5.24 -8.23
C GLY A 378 -8.36 -4.24 -7.45
N LEU A 379 -7.30 -3.67 -8.03
CA LEU A 379 -6.61 -2.54 -7.42
C LEU A 379 -7.38 -1.24 -7.70
N THR A 380 -7.94 -0.66 -6.67
CA THR A 380 -8.40 0.74 -6.68
C THR A 380 -7.31 1.58 -6.01
N LEU A 381 -6.52 2.32 -6.82
CA LEU A 381 -5.40 3.13 -6.31
C LEU A 381 -5.85 4.15 -5.26
N LEU A 382 -7.00 4.77 -5.49
CA LEU A 382 -7.62 5.75 -4.60
C LEU A 382 -8.97 5.21 -4.10
N GLN A 383 -9.03 4.90 -2.80
CA GLN A 383 -10.24 4.44 -2.15
C GLN A 383 -10.70 5.45 -1.10
N PHE A 384 -11.90 6.01 -1.30
CA PHE A 384 -12.46 7.02 -0.41
C PHE A 384 -13.48 6.38 0.52
N SER A 385 -13.14 6.25 1.80
CA SER A 385 -14.07 5.77 2.82
C SER A 385 -14.83 6.93 3.48
N TRP A 386 -16.12 6.78 3.71
CA TRP A 386 -16.94 7.77 4.39
C TRP A 386 -16.40 8.20 5.76
N PRO A 387 -15.91 7.29 6.63
CA PRO A 387 -15.34 7.68 7.91
C PRO A 387 -14.13 8.59 7.75
N SER A 388 -13.21 8.27 6.82
CA SER A 388 -12.02 9.09 6.58
C SER A 388 -12.39 10.48 6.09
N MET A 389 -13.36 10.61 5.16
CA MET A 389 -13.83 11.90 4.65
C MET A 389 -14.44 12.74 5.75
N LEU A 390 -15.27 12.14 6.62
CA LEU A 390 -15.88 12.83 7.76
C LEU A 390 -14.82 13.33 8.75
N ILE A 391 -13.81 12.52 9.04
CA ILE A 391 -12.71 12.90 9.94
C ILE A 391 -11.94 14.10 9.36
N ILE A 392 -11.61 14.07 8.07
CA ILE A 392 -10.91 15.17 7.38
C ILE A 392 -11.76 16.45 7.48
N LEU A 393 -13.05 16.37 7.17
CA LEU A 393 -13.97 17.50 7.27
C LEU A 393 -14.00 18.08 8.68
N LEU A 394 -14.12 17.25 9.71
CA LEU A 394 -14.16 17.68 11.10
C LEU A 394 -12.84 18.32 11.56
N ILE A 395 -11.70 17.75 11.16
CA ILE A 395 -10.39 18.33 11.48
C ILE A 395 -10.24 19.71 10.84
N ILE A 396 -10.61 19.86 9.57
CA ILE A 396 -10.51 21.14 8.87
C ILE A 396 -11.46 22.18 9.48
N MET A 397 -12.68 21.79 9.84
CA MET A 397 -13.61 22.65 10.54
C MET A 397 -13.07 23.08 11.92
N LEU A 398 -12.41 22.19 12.64
CA LEU A 398 -11.77 22.51 13.92
C LEU A 398 -10.63 23.52 13.72
N ILE A 399 -9.78 23.31 12.70
CA ILE A 399 -8.69 24.26 12.36
C ILE A 399 -9.27 25.63 12.00
N ALA A 400 -10.32 25.66 11.19
CA ALA A 400 -11.00 26.90 10.80
C ALA A 400 -11.60 27.63 12.01
N PHE A 401 -12.23 26.88 12.91
CA PHE A 401 -12.77 27.43 14.18
C PHE A 401 -11.65 28.04 15.04
N LEU A 402 -10.54 27.31 15.22
CA LEU A 402 -9.40 27.81 16.01
C LEU A 402 -8.79 29.07 15.38
N ALA A 403 -8.61 29.09 14.05
CA ALA A 403 -8.14 30.26 13.33
C ALA A 403 -9.09 31.46 13.48
N GLY A 404 -10.40 31.21 13.43
CA GLY A 404 -11.43 32.24 13.59
C GLY A 404 -11.59 32.78 15.03
N THR A 405 -11.13 32.03 16.03
CA THR A 405 -11.29 32.39 17.46
C THR A 405 -10.61 33.71 17.80
N PHE A 406 -9.43 33.98 17.24
CA PHE A 406 -8.68 35.20 17.51
C PHE A 406 -9.43 36.45 17.02
N PRO A 407 -9.84 36.61 15.75
CA PRO A 407 -10.60 37.77 15.28
C PRO A 407 -12.00 37.82 15.90
N ALA A 408 -12.67 36.69 16.15
CA ALA A 408 -13.96 36.67 16.82
C ALA A 408 -13.91 37.21 18.25
N ASN A 409 -12.87 36.86 19.00
CA ASN A 409 -12.67 37.39 20.36
C ASN A 409 -12.39 38.91 20.34
N ARG A 410 -11.64 39.41 19.35
CA ARG A 410 -11.42 40.86 19.17
C ARG A 410 -12.73 41.59 18.89
N ALA A 411 -13.58 41.09 17.98
CA ALA A 411 -14.91 41.63 17.71
C ALA A 411 -15.80 41.65 18.95
N ALA A 412 -15.79 40.58 19.73
CA ALA A 412 -16.56 40.48 20.98
C ALA A 412 -16.14 41.50 22.06
N ARG A 413 -14.87 41.93 22.05
CA ARG A 413 -14.32 42.89 23.02
C ARG A 413 -14.41 44.36 22.58
N LEU A 414 -14.90 44.68 21.37
CA LEU A 414 -15.08 46.04 20.91
C LEU A 414 -15.98 46.82 21.87
N ASP A 415 -15.57 48.06 22.20
CA ASP A 415 -16.38 48.99 22.97
C ASP A 415 -17.42 49.64 22.06
N PRO A 416 -18.73 49.58 22.38
CA PRO A 416 -19.79 50.14 21.55
C PRO A 416 -19.66 51.65 21.36
N ILE A 417 -19.19 52.41 22.38
CA ILE A 417 -19.04 53.87 22.29
C ILE A 417 -17.93 54.22 21.28
N ASN A 418 -16.79 53.58 21.41
CA ASN A 418 -15.67 53.84 20.53
C ASN A 418 -15.95 53.35 19.10
N ALA A 419 -16.67 52.21 18.94
CA ALA A 419 -17.04 51.65 17.67
C ALA A 419 -18.02 52.53 16.87
N LEU A 420 -18.91 53.26 17.56
CA LEU A 420 -19.85 54.21 16.93
C LEU A 420 -19.22 55.56 16.59
N ARG A 421 -18.09 55.93 17.25
CA ARG A 421 -17.30 57.15 16.94
C ARG A 421 -16.27 56.94 15.83
N TYR A 422 -16.10 55.70 15.38
CA TYR A 422 -15.14 55.38 14.33
C TYR A 422 -15.63 55.94 12.98
N GLU A 423 -14.91 56.92 12.43
CA GLU A 423 -15.06 57.45 11.07
C GLU A 423 -14.26 56.60 10.07
#